data_727c8c52733d0831549bac10b8327a32
#
_entry.id   727c8c52733d0831549bac10b8327a32
#
_cell.length_a   1.000
_cell.length_b   1.000
_cell.length_c   1.000
_cell.angle_alpha   90.00
_cell.angle_beta   90.00
_cell.angle_gamma   90.00
#
_symmetry.space_group_name_H-M   'P 1'
#
loop_
_entity.id
_entity.type
_entity.pdbx_description
1 polymer ?
#
loop_
_entity_poly.entity_id
_entity_poly.type
_entity_poly.pdbx_seq_one_letter_code
_entity_poly.pdbx_strand_id
1 'polypeptide(L)'
;RAPHGGSASSTPAPRTVAAAGISDVPPTSAQDEQGDLSMTTAVVSKRETLPSTRSSVTHKFAINGHEGYLTVGLFADGRPGELFIKMSKEGSTLSGLIQGFCRAFSLVLQHGLPAAEAAERFRGMRFEPMGATSNPDIPEALSILDYVARYILHHYGE
;
A
#
# COMPACT_ATOMS: atom_id res chain seq x y z
N ARG A 1 7.32 48.51 -38.13
CA ARG A 1 5.93 48.94 -38.28
C ARG A 1 5.04 47.92 -37.56
N ALA A 2 4.64 48.28 -36.34
CA ALA A 2 3.51 47.66 -35.62
C ALA A 2 2.21 48.21 -36.24
N PRO A 3 1.01 47.74 -35.88
CA PRO A 3 0.50 47.55 -34.52
C PRO A 3 -0.63 46.49 -34.33
N HIS A 4 -0.94 46.33 -33.06
CA HIS A 4 -2.25 46.23 -32.40
C HIS A 4 -3.15 44.99 -32.54
N GLY A 5 -3.63 44.52 -31.40
CA GLY A 5 -4.87 43.80 -31.21
C GLY A 5 -4.98 43.16 -29.83
N GLY A 6 -5.32 43.98 -28.83
CA GLY A 6 -5.76 43.47 -27.53
C GLY A 6 -7.17 42.91 -27.62
N SER A 7 -7.47 41.85 -26.87
CA SER A 7 -8.83 41.46 -26.52
C SER A 7 -8.88 41.04 -25.06
N ALA A 8 -9.53 41.90 -24.28
CA ALA A 8 -9.88 41.65 -22.90
C ALA A 8 -11.01 40.60 -22.85
N SER A 9 -10.82 39.53 -22.11
CA SER A 9 -11.87 38.57 -21.76
C SER A 9 -12.39 38.92 -20.37
N SER A 10 -13.63 39.36 -20.34
CA SER A 10 -14.41 39.69 -19.17
C SER A 10 -14.89 38.44 -18.44
N THR A 11 -14.55 38.38 -17.15
CA THR A 11 -15.08 37.44 -16.19
C THR A 11 -16.54 37.78 -15.83
N PRO A 12 -17.52 36.90 -15.85
CA PRO A 12 -18.84 37.18 -15.29
C PRO A 12 -18.87 36.91 -13.79
N ALA A 13 -19.48 37.84 -13.06
CA ALA A 13 -19.73 37.78 -11.62
C ALA A 13 -20.78 36.73 -11.24
N PRO A 14 -20.79 36.21 -9.99
CA PRO A 14 -21.76 35.22 -9.54
C PRO A 14 -23.14 35.82 -9.33
N ARG A 15 -24.17 35.17 -9.82
CA ARG A 15 -25.58 35.50 -9.59
C ARG A 15 -26.03 35.06 -8.21
N THR A 16 -26.45 36.03 -7.42
CA THR A 16 -27.22 35.82 -6.20
C THR A 16 -28.63 35.36 -6.56
N VAL A 17 -29.06 34.22 -6.06
CA VAL A 17 -30.47 33.79 -6.11
C VAL A 17 -31.10 34.04 -4.75
N ALA A 18 -32.17 34.83 -4.79
CA ALA A 18 -32.96 35.24 -3.64
C ALA A 18 -33.78 34.08 -3.07
N ALA A 19 -33.95 34.12 -1.76
CA ALA A 19 -34.77 33.22 -0.98
C ALA A 19 -36.23 33.39 -1.27
N ALA A 20 -37.01 32.33 -1.35
CA ALA A 20 -38.44 32.34 -1.32
C ALA A 20 -38.98 31.26 -0.34
N GLY A 21 -39.72 31.75 0.66
CA GLY A 21 -40.92 31.14 1.17
C GLY A 21 -40.80 29.91 2.05
N ILE A 22 -40.81 30.14 3.34
CA ILE A 22 -41.06 29.17 4.41
C ILE A 22 -42.54 28.89 4.46
N SER A 23 -42.93 27.63 4.48
CA SER A 23 -44.28 27.19 4.91
C SER A 23 -44.13 26.26 6.11
N ASP A 24 -44.94 26.56 7.11
CA ASP A 24 -45.09 25.91 8.41
C ASP A 24 -45.17 24.38 8.34
N VAL A 25 -44.37 23.69 9.15
CA VAL A 25 -44.60 22.32 9.56
C VAL A 25 -44.65 22.30 11.09
N PRO A 26 -45.69 21.71 11.72
CA PRO A 26 -45.84 21.69 13.17
C PRO A 26 -44.81 20.73 13.82
N PRO A 27 -44.44 20.97 15.09
CA PRO A 27 -43.46 20.14 15.77
C PRO A 27 -44.09 18.79 16.13
N THR A 28 -43.57 17.73 15.52
CA THR A 28 -43.85 16.37 15.98
C THR A 28 -42.87 16.05 17.11
N SER A 29 -43.46 15.68 18.23
CA SER A 29 -42.86 15.32 19.51
C SER A 29 -41.57 14.52 19.39
N ALA A 30 -40.55 15.04 20.07
CA ALA A 30 -39.35 14.34 20.42
C ALA A 30 -39.66 13.03 21.16
N GLN A 31 -39.20 11.92 20.61
CA GLN A 31 -38.92 10.74 21.40
C GLN A 31 -37.43 10.50 21.29
N ASP A 32 -36.79 10.48 22.45
CA ASP A 32 -35.39 10.23 22.68
C ASP A 32 -34.98 8.89 22.07
N GLU A 33 -34.39 8.90 20.90
CA GLU A 33 -33.45 7.87 20.51
C GLU A 33 -32.06 8.40 20.81
N GLN A 34 -31.65 8.24 22.05
CA GLN A 34 -30.23 8.17 22.40
C GLN A 34 -29.64 6.97 21.67
N GLY A 35 -29.38 7.15 20.38
CA GLY A 35 -28.48 6.30 19.64
C GLY A 35 -27.12 6.42 20.30
N ASP A 36 -26.71 5.37 20.98
CA ASP A 36 -25.38 5.14 21.48
C ASP A 36 -24.40 5.28 20.30
N LEU A 37 -23.91 6.51 20.11
CA LEU A 37 -22.71 6.76 19.30
C LEU A 37 -21.54 6.21 20.08
N SER A 38 -21.49 4.89 20.21
CA SER A 38 -20.29 4.17 20.55
C SER A 38 -19.27 4.52 19.46
N MET A 39 -18.53 5.58 19.68
CA MET A 39 -17.32 5.88 18.93
C MET A 39 -16.42 4.67 19.14
N THR A 40 -16.49 3.73 18.18
CA THR A 40 -15.48 2.69 18.06
C THR A 40 -14.17 3.42 17.82
N THR A 41 -13.48 3.73 18.91
CA THR A 41 -12.10 4.19 18.85
C THR A 41 -11.34 3.07 18.14
N ALA A 42 -11.00 3.26 16.88
CA ALA A 42 -10.18 2.31 16.14
C ALA A 42 -8.92 2.12 16.99
N VAL A 43 -8.79 0.96 17.60
CA VAL A 43 -7.59 0.59 18.35
C VAL A 43 -6.49 0.44 17.31
N VAL A 44 -5.74 1.51 17.10
CA VAL A 44 -4.52 1.44 16.30
C VAL A 44 -3.59 0.50 17.06
N SER A 45 -3.37 -0.68 16.50
CA SER A 45 -2.47 -1.68 17.10
C SER A 45 -1.10 -1.04 17.33
N LYS A 46 -0.59 -1.18 18.56
CA LYS A 46 0.74 -0.67 18.89
C LYS A 46 1.78 -1.38 18.01
N ARG A 47 2.62 -0.60 17.34
CA ARG A 47 3.71 -1.13 16.53
C ARG A 47 4.65 -2.00 17.36
N GLU A 48 4.84 -3.24 16.97
CA GLU A 48 5.86 -4.14 17.50
C GLU A 48 7.18 -3.89 16.75
N THR A 49 8.25 -3.58 17.47
CA THR A 49 9.58 -3.32 16.89
C THR A 49 10.45 -4.56 17.00
N LEU A 50 11.15 -4.89 15.91
CA LEU A 50 12.15 -5.95 15.95
C LEU A 50 13.36 -5.53 16.81
N PRO A 51 13.99 -6.48 17.52
CA PRO A 51 15.24 -6.20 18.25
C PRO A 51 16.36 -5.82 17.27
N SER A 52 17.37 -5.09 17.76
CA SER A 52 18.52 -4.65 16.96
C SER A 52 19.28 -5.82 16.33
N THR A 53 19.41 -6.93 17.05
CA THR A 53 19.95 -8.20 16.56
C THR A 53 18.80 -9.19 16.44
N ARG A 54 18.60 -9.75 15.23
CA ARG A 54 17.47 -10.64 14.93
C ARG A 54 17.83 -11.65 13.85
N SER A 55 17.12 -12.75 13.84
CA SER A 55 17.22 -13.75 12.77
C SER A 55 16.65 -13.20 11.46
N SER A 56 17.23 -13.60 10.35
CA SER A 56 16.69 -13.29 9.01
C SER A 56 16.97 -14.42 8.05
N VAL A 57 16.12 -14.52 7.02
CA VAL A 57 16.30 -15.41 5.88
C VAL A 57 16.62 -14.56 4.67
N THR A 58 17.72 -14.87 4.00
CA THR A 58 18.08 -14.24 2.72
C THR A 58 17.94 -15.25 1.60
N HIS A 59 17.10 -14.93 0.63
CA HIS A 59 16.79 -15.76 -0.53
C HIS A 59 17.24 -15.07 -1.81
N LYS A 60 18.10 -15.74 -2.59
CA LYS A 60 18.49 -15.28 -3.93
C LYS A 60 17.48 -15.77 -4.95
N PHE A 61 17.03 -14.89 -5.83
CA PHE A 61 16.12 -15.23 -6.93
C PHE A 61 16.50 -14.52 -8.22
N ALA A 62 15.95 -14.99 -9.32
CA ALA A 62 16.01 -14.29 -10.61
C ALA A 62 14.64 -14.37 -11.30
N ILE A 63 14.26 -13.31 -12.01
CA ILE A 63 13.07 -13.25 -12.86
C ILE A 63 13.52 -12.81 -14.24
N ASN A 64 13.30 -13.65 -15.25
CA ASN A 64 13.75 -13.39 -16.64
C ASN A 64 15.22 -12.90 -16.71
N GLY A 65 16.12 -13.53 -15.94
CA GLY A 65 17.54 -13.18 -15.88
C GLY A 65 17.90 -11.97 -14.99
N HIS A 66 16.90 -11.27 -14.41
CA HIS A 66 17.13 -10.19 -13.44
C HIS A 66 17.29 -10.76 -12.04
N GLU A 67 18.52 -10.80 -11.55
CA GLU A 67 18.85 -11.33 -10.23
C GLU A 67 18.50 -10.36 -9.11
N GLY A 68 18.05 -10.90 -7.98
CA GLY A 68 17.77 -10.15 -6.76
C GLY A 68 17.93 -10.98 -5.50
N TYR A 69 17.89 -10.30 -4.38
CA TYR A 69 17.91 -10.86 -3.04
C TYR A 69 16.70 -10.35 -2.25
N LEU A 70 15.98 -11.28 -1.66
CA LEU A 70 14.92 -11.02 -0.71
C LEU A 70 15.43 -11.36 0.68
N THR A 71 15.39 -10.41 1.61
CA THR A 71 15.72 -10.65 3.02
C THR A 71 14.47 -10.44 3.85
N VAL A 72 14.10 -11.43 4.63
CA VAL A 72 12.97 -11.41 5.57
C VAL A 72 13.53 -11.44 6.99
N GLY A 73 13.37 -10.36 7.74
CA GLY A 73 13.72 -10.30 9.16
C GLY A 73 12.58 -10.84 10.00
N LEU A 74 12.92 -11.63 11.01
CA LEU A 74 11.96 -12.39 11.80
C LEU A 74 11.89 -11.87 13.23
N PHE A 75 10.68 -11.86 13.81
CA PHE A 75 10.47 -11.77 15.25
C PHE A 75 11.01 -13.03 15.95
N ALA A 76 11.13 -12.99 17.27
CA ALA A 76 11.62 -14.10 18.08
C ALA A 76 10.74 -15.38 17.95
N ASP A 77 9.47 -15.21 17.63
CA ASP A 77 8.50 -16.29 17.41
C ASP A 77 8.51 -16.85 15.98
N GLY A 78 9.37 -16.32 15.09
CA GLY A 78 9.51 -16.76 13.70
C GLY A 78 8.60 -16.04 12.72
N ARG A 79 7.71 -15.17 13.17
CA ARG A 79 6.87 -14.35 12.25
C ARG A 79 7.73 -13.35 11.47
N PRO A 80 7.41 -13.09 10.18
CA PRO A 80 8.01 -12.00 9.44
C PRO A 80 7.67 -10.64 10.06
N GLY A 81 8.67 -9.78 10.23
CA GLY A 81 8.50 -8.43 10.77
C GLY A 81 9.07 -7.34 9.89
N GLU A 82 9.91 -7.69 8.93
CA GLU A 82 10.46 -6.75 7.96
C GLU A 82 10.88 -7.44 6.67
N LEU A 83 10.95 -6.65 5.62
CA LEU A 83 11.25 -7.10 4.28
C LEU A 83 12.24 -6.16 3.62
N PHE A 84 13.25 -6.72 2.94
CA PHE A 84 14.20 -6.00 2.10
C PHE A 84 14.34 -6.71 0.76
N ILE A 85 14.32 -5.95 -0.32
CA ILE A 85 14.56 -6.45 -1.67
C ILE A 85 15.69 -5.63 -2.29
N LYS A 86 16.67 -6.31 -2.86
CA LYS A 86 17.74 -5.69 -3.62
C LYS A 86 17.91 -6.40 -4.97
N MET A 87 17.75 -5.65 -6.05
CA MET A 87 18.02 -6.15 -7.40
C MET A 87 19.46 -5.83 -7.79
N SER A 88 20.09 -6.71 -8.58
CA SER A 88 21.49 -6.57 -8.99
C SER A 88 21.69 -5.47 -10.02
N LYS A 89 20.71 -5.24 -10.89
CA LYS A 89 20.76 -4.24 -11.98
C LYS A 89 19.40 -3.58 -12.10
N GLU A 90 19.29 -2.40 -11.54
CA GLU A 90 18.03 -1.63 -11.60
C GLU A 90 18.34 -0.12 -11.68
N GLY A 91 17.45 0.62 -12.30
CA GLY A 91 17.48 2.09 -12.27
C GLY A 91 17.10 2.62 -10.89
N SER A 92 17.47 3.86 -10.60
CA SER A 92 17.21 4.53 -9.32
C SER A 92 15.72 4.62 -8.98
N THR A 93 14.85 4.77 -9.96
CA THR A 93 13.40 4.85 -9.78
C THR A 93 12.84 3.52 -9.28
N LEU A 94 13.18 2.40 -9.91
CA LEU A 94 12.72 1.08 -9.49
C LEU A 94 13.26 0.74 -8.11
N SER A 95 14.55 1.00 -7.85
CA SER A 95 15.17 0.82 -6.54
C SER A 95 14.44 1.62 -5.44
N GLY A 96 14.12 2.89 -5.70
CA GLY A 96 13.39 3.73 -4.77
C GLY A 96 11.97 3.23 -4.47
N LEU A 97 11.24 2.79 -5.51
CA LEU A 97 9.88 2.24 -5.36
C LEU A 97 9.89 0.92 -4.58
N ILE A 98 10.84 0.02 -4.88
CA ILE A 98 11.02 -1.24 -4.15
C ILE A 98 11.32 -0.97 -2.66
N GLN A 99 12.22 -0.03 -2.36
CA GLN A 99 12.51 0.35 -0.97
C GLN A 99 11.28 0.95 -0.27
N GLY A 100 10.50 1.78 -0.95
CA GLY A 100 9.23 2.32 -0.44
C GLY A 100 8.23 1.21 -0.12
N PHE A 101 8.06 0.25 -1.04
CA PHE A 101 7.25 -0.94 -0.83
C PHE A 101 7.72 -1.74 0.39
N CYS A 102 9.02 -2.05 0.49
CA CYS A 102 9.57 -2.82 1.60
C CYS A 102 9.31 -2.15 2.96
N ARG A 103 9.45 -0.82 3.03
CA ARG A 103 9.15 -0.05 4.25
C ARG A 103 7.68 -0.12 4.63
N ALA A 104 6.78 0.11 3.67
CA ALA A 104 5.34 0.04 3.89
C ALA A 104 4.90 -1.35 4.32
N PHE A 105 5.38 -2.40 3.63
CA PHE A 105 5.08 -3.79 3.95
C PHE A 105 5.59 -4.16 5.35
N SER A 106 6.80 -3.77 5.71
CA SER A 106 7.37 -4.00 7.04
C SER A 106 6.54 -3.32 8.13
N LEU A 107 6.06 -2.08 7.91
CA LEU A 107 5.18 -1.40 8.86
C LEU A 107 3.86 -2.16 9.05
N VAL A 108 3.27 -2.67 7.98
CA VAL A 108 2.04 -3.47 8.03
C VAL A 108 2.23 -4.71 8.90
N LEU A 109 3.34 -5.45 8.73
CA LEU A 109 3.68 -6.61 9.56
C LEU A 109 3.88 -6.22 11.02
N GLN A 110 4.59 -5.13 11.28
CA GLN A 110 4.87 -4.63 12.63
C GLN A 110 3.62 -4.10 13.35
N HIS A 111 2.57 -3.77 12.62
CA HIS A 111 1.25 -3.45 13.17
C HIS A 111 0.33 -4.67 13.29
N GLY A 112 0.85 -5.88 13.06
CA GLY A 112 0.19 -7.13 13.36
C GLY A 112 -0.68 -7.71 12.25
N LEU A 113 -0.64 -7.16 11.03
CA LEU A 113 -1.31 -7.82 9.91
C LEU A 113 -0.55 -9.12 9.58
N PRO A 114 -1.24 -10.27 9.44
CA PRO A 114 -0.61 -11.52 9.02
C PRO A 114 0.11 -11.37 7.68
N ALA A 115 1.31 -11.96 7.57
CA ALA A 115 2.14 -11.85 6.37
C ALA A 115 1.43 -12.38 5.12
N ALA A 116 0.67 -13.46 5.26
CA ALA A 116 -0.14 -14.02 4.17
C ALA A 116 -1.21 -13.04 3.67
N GLU A 117 -1.94 -12.40 4.59
CA GLU A 117 -2.98 -11.43 4.23
C GLU A 117 -2.39 -10.21 3.53
N ALA A 118 -1.25 -9.72 4.01
CA ALA A 118 -0.52 -8.62 3.37
C ALA A 118 -0.04 -9.02 1.98
N ALA A 119 0.54 -10.22 1.82
CA ALA A 119 1.10 -10.72 0.56
C ALA A 119 0.03 -10.93 -0.52
N GLU A 120 -1.17 -11.44 -0.17
CA GLU A 120 -2.26 -11.64 -1.14
C GLU A 120 -2.66 -10.37 -1.89
N ARG A 121 -2.46 -9.19 -1.30
CA ARG A 121 -2.75 -7.90 -1.94
C ARG A 121 -1.82 -7.58 -3.11
N PHE A 122 -0.66 -8.21 -3.19
CA PHE A 122 0.36 -7.99 -4.22
C PHE A 122 0.48 -9.15 -5.21
N ARG A 123 -0.19 -10.26 -4.94
CA ARG A 123 -0.24 -11.40 -5.84
C ARG A 123 -0.94 -11.03 -7.14
N GLY A 124 -0.34 -11.39 -8.27
CA GLY A 124 -0.86 -11.10 -9.60
C GLY A 124 -0.57 -9.70 -10.14
N MET A 125 0.14 -8.84 -9.40
CA MET A 125 0.60 -7.55 -9.92
C MET A 125 1.57 -7.76 -11.09
N ARG A 126 1.31 -7.06 -12.20
CA ARG A 126 2.03 -7.25 -13.46
C ARG A 126 2.82 -6.00 -13.85
N PHE A 127 4.14 -6.13 -13.90
CA PHE A 127 5.09 -5.15 -14.46
C PHE A 127 6.46 -5.80 -14.66
N GLU A 128 7.31 -5.23 -15.50
CA GLU A 128 8.66 -5.75 -15.75
C GLU A 128 9.63 -5.55 -14.54
N PRO A 129 10.54 -6.51 -14.29
CA PRO A 129 10.73 -7.77 -15.01
C PRO A 129 9.69 -8.84 -14.67
N MET A 130 9.24 -9.58 -15.69
CA MET A 130 8.32 -10.71 -15.55
C MET A 130 8.79 -11.90 -16.37
N GLY A 131 8.34 -13.10 -16.06
CA GLY A 131 8.65 -14.34 -16.78
C GLY A 131 9.18 -15.44 -15.89
N ALA A 132 9.95 -16.36 -16.47
CA ALA A 132 10.50 -17.51 -15.77
C ALA A 132 11.42 -17.10 -14.61
N THR A 133 11.33 -17.83 -13.52
CA THR A 133 12.14 -17.57 -12.32
C THR A 133 13.18 -18.68 -12.10
N SER A 134 14.14 -18.41 -11.22
CA SER A 134 15.11 -19.41 -10.77
C SER A 134 14.58 -20.32 -9.65
N ASN A 135 13.37 -20.10 -9.18
CA ASN A 135 12.77 -20.84 -8.08
C ASN A 135 11.77 -21.89 -8.62
N PRO A 136 12.03 -23.21 -8.42
CA PRO A 136 11.13 -24.25 -8.91
C PRO A 136 9.75 -24.22 -8.29
N ASP A 137 9.59 -23.69 -7.07
CA ASP A 137 8.29 -23.57 -6.39
C ASP A 137 7.46 -22.40 -6.95
N ILE A 138 8.12 -21.46 -7.63
CA ILE A 138 7.49 -20.31 -8.28
C ILE A 138 8.07 -20.19 -9.69
N PRO A 139 7.72 -21.09 -10.62
CA PRO A 139 8.40 -21.20 -11.91
C PRO A 139 8.26 -19.97 -12.80
N GLU A 140 7.22 -19.17 -12.59
CA GLU A 140 6.95 -17.93 -13.32
C GLU A 140 6.40 -16.86 -12.38
N ALA A 141 6.78 -15.60 -12.62
CA ALA A 141 6.26 -14.45 -11.89
C ALA A 141 5.89 -13.31 -12.85
N LEU A 142 4.85 -12.57 -12.47
CA LEU A 142 4.31 -11.45 -13.25
C LEU A 142 4.99 -10.12 -12.91
N SER A 143 5.75 -10.08 -11.82
CA SER A 143 6.58 -8.95 -11.38
C SER A 143 7.43 -9.37 -10.17
N ILE A 144 8.32 -8.50 -9.74
CA ILE A 144 9.08 -8.68 -8.48
C ILE A 144 8.11 -8.78 -7.30
N LEU A 145 7.04 -7.96 -7.26
CA LEU A 145 6.09 -7.98 -6.15
C LEU A 145 5.20 -9.23 -6.15
N ASP A 146 4.80 -9.72 -7.34
CA ASP A 146 4.09 -11.00 -7.47
C ASP A 146 4.97 -12.16 -6.99
N TYR A 147 6.25 -12.16 -7.35
CA TYR A 147 7.21 -13.17 -6.88
C TYR A 147 7.33 -13.17 -5.35
N VAL A 148 7.56 -12.00 -4.77
CA VAL A 148 7.71 -11.84 -3.32
C VAL A 148 6.43 -12.24 -2.58
N ALA A 149 5.26 -11.86 -3.10
CA ALA A 149 3.98 -12.26 -2.55
C ALA A 149 3.82 -13.79 -2.51
N ARG A 150 4.12 -14.46 -3.60
CA ARG A 150 4.08 -15.94 -3.67
C ARG A 150 5.11 -16.60 -2.75
N TYR A 151 6.31 -16.02 -2.64
CA TYR A 151 7.33 -16.51 -1.72
C TYR A 151 6.87 -16.42 -0.25
N ILE A 152 6.31 -15.28 0.14
CA ILE A 152 5.78 -15.08 1.49
C ILE A 152 4.62 -16.04 1.78
N LEU A 153 3.69 -16.22 0.83
CA LEU A 153 2.59 -17.15 0.96
C LEU A 153 3.07 -18.60 1.11
N HIS A 154 4.11 -18.99 0.37
CA HIS A 154 4.65 -20.35 0.41
C HIS A 154 5.36 -20.65 1.74
N HIS A 155 6.09 -19.69 2.30
CA HIS A 155 6.92 -19.92 3.49
C HIS A 155 6.29 -19.46 4.81
N TYR A 156 5.32 -18.54 4.76
CA TYR A 156 4.72 -17.90 5.94
C TYR A 156 3.20 -17.80 5.83
N GLY A 157 2.58 -18.61 4.98
CA GLY A 157 1.15 -18.56 4.68
C GLY A 157 0.25 -19.37 5.63
N GLU A 158 0.81 -19.90 6.72
CA GLU A 158 0.04 -20.64 7.74
C GLU A 158 -0.59 -19.72 8.79
#